data_1d4d8399e2f21c08274d1e3726802109
#
_entry.id   1d4d8399e2f21c08274d1e3726802109
#
_cell.length_a   1.000
_cell.length_b   1.000
_cell.length_c   1.000
_cell.angle_alpha   90.00
_cell.angle_beta   90.00
_cell.angle_gamma   90.00
#
_symmetry.space_group_name_H-M   'P 1'
#
loop_
_entity.id
_entity.type
_entity.pdbx_description
1 polymer ?
#
loop_
_entity_poly.entity_id
_entity_poly.type
_entity_poly.pdbx_seq_one_letter_code
_entity_poly.pdbx_strand_id
1 'polypeptide(L)'
;HGSPNMDSLIAIGSGAAIVYGIYAIFKIGIGFGYGDMETVHSFMMDLYFESAGMILTLITLGKTLEARAKGKTSDAITKLMNLAPKTATVERNGIEQQIPVEQVQQGETLIVKAGESVPVDGVVLEGFSSVDESALTGESIPVEKHVGDTVIGATINKTGYFKMQATKVGDDTTLAQIVRLVDEATSSKAPIAKLADKVAGVFVPTVIAIALVAAAVWLVLGYGVEFALSIGISVLVISCPCALGLATPTAIMVGTGKGATNGILIKSAEALETAHNIDTVVLDKTGTITQGKPVVTDILCEAGADRLGLLKIAASLEKLSEHPLADAITAEAGKAKLPLSPVEDFQQIPGQGIVGRVDGEMCLAGNRRMMDAHNITGGQLLRSGETLAAEGKTPLFFARAGKLMGVIAVADVVKPTSAQAIQELSGLGIEVVMLTGDNAKTAQAIQRQVGVDRVVAEVFPQDKEKEIRRLQDSGKKVAMVGDGINDAPALARADVGIAIGAGTDVAIESADIVLMKSDLLDVSTAIQLSKAVIRNIKQNLFWAFIYNIIGIPIAAGVFFLSFGWKLNPML
;
A
#
# COMPACT_ATOMS: atom_id res chain seq x y z
N HIS A 1 -20.53 16.40 -23.94
CA HIS A 1 -21.25 15.20 -23.50
C HIS A 1 -22.09 14.56 -24.61
N GLY A 2 -21.51 14.06 -25.69
CA GLY A 2 -22.21 13.52 -26.85
C GLY A 2 -22.18 11.98 -26.99
N SER A 3 -21.73 11.23 -25.97
CA SER A 3 -21.73 9.77 -26.01
C SER A 3 -22.93 9.21 -25.23
N PRO A 4 -23.74 8.32 -25.84
CA PRO A 4 -24.84 7.64 -25.15
C PRO A 4 -24.29 6.82 -24.00
N ASN A 5 -24.89 6.99 -22.82
CA ASN A 5 -24.55 6.29 -21.61
C ASN A 5 -25.72 5.39 -21.15
N MET A 6 -25.53 4.72 -20.03
CA MET A 6 -26.51 3.83 -19.41
C MET A 6 -27.84 4.54 -19.09
N ASP A 7 -27.77 5.79 -18.62
CA ASP A 7 -28.96 6.60 -18.31
C ASP A 7 -29.77 6.92 -19.57
N SER A 8 -29.09 7.08 -20.73
CA SER A 8 -29.74 7.25 -22.02
C SER A 8 -30.54 6.03 -22.44
N LEU A 9 -30.02 4.82 -22.24
CA LEU A 9 -30.71 3.56 -22.57
C LEU A 9 -31.96 3.39 -21.71
N ILE A 10 -31.86 3.69 -20.43
CA ILE A 10 -32.96 3.66 -19.47
C ILE A 10 -34.06 4.65 -19.86
N ALA A 11 -33.66 5.90 -20.17
CA ALA A 11 -34.60 6.94 -20.57
C ALA A 11 -35.35 6.58 -21.84
N ILE A 12 -34.65 6.00 -22.83
CA ILE A 12 -35.27 5.56 -24.09
C ILE A 12 -36.22 4.38 -23.82
N GLY A 13 -35.81 3.36 -23.07
CA GLY A 13 -36.62 2.17 -22.78
C GLY A 13 -37.87 2.51 -21.96
N SER A 14 -37.74 3.23 -20.84
CA SER A 14 -38.89 3.63 -20.02
C SER A 14 -39.79 4.66 -20.74
N GLY A 15 -39.19 5.60 -21.49
CA GLY A 15 -39.92 6.57 -22.28
C GLY A 15 -40.75 5.91 -23.39
N ALA A 16 -40.18 4.94 -24.12
CA ALA A 16 -40.90 4.17 -25.15
C ALA A 16 -42.06 3.37 -24.54
N ALA A 17 -41.88 2.75 -23.39
CA ALA A 17 -42.94 2.00 -22.69
C ALA A 17 -44.09 2.93 -22.25
N ILE A 18 -43.81 4.13 -21.75
CA ILE A 18 -44.80 5.13 -21.37
C ILE A 18 -45.57 5.65 -22.59
N VAL A 19 -44.87 6.02 -23.66
CA VAL A 19 -45.49 6.53 -24.91
C VAL A 19 -46.39 5.47 -25.51
N TYR A 20 -45.93 4.22 -25.54
CA TYR A 20 -46.75 3.10 -26.02
C TYR A 20 -47.99 2.86 -25.13
N GLY A 21 -47.83 2.90 -23.81
CA GLY A 21 -48.94 2.76 -22.87
C GLY A 21 -50.01 3.85 -23.05
N ILE A 22 -49.62 5.09 -23.31
CA ILE A 22 -50.56 6.19 -23.65
C ILE A 22 -51.28 5.88 -24.96
N TYR A 23 -50.56 5.44 -25.99
CA TYR A 23 -51.18 5.01 -27.26
C TYR A 23 -52.18 3.86 -27.06
N ALA A 24 -51.85 2.87 -26.25
CA ALA A 24 -52.75 1.74 -25.92
C ALA A 24 -54.04 2.21 -25.23
N ILE A 25 -53.95 3.19 -24.29
CA ILE A 25 -55.16 3.77 -23.65
C ILE A 25 -56.05 4.44 -24.69
N PHE A 26 -55.49 5.20 -25.63
CA PHE A 26 -56.28 5.81 -26.72
C PHE A 26 -56.98 4.72 -27.59
N LYS A 27 -56.30 3.64 -27.92
CA LYS A 27 -56.87 2.51 -28.66
C LYS A 27 -57.99 1.80 -27.91
N ILE A 28 -57.84 1.59 -26.62
CA ILE A 28 -58.86 1.05 -25.73
C ILE A 28 -60.10 1.95 -25.74
N GLY A 29 -59.92 3.27 -25.60
CA GLY A 29 -61.00 4.24 -25.62
C GLY A 29 -61.77 4.24 -26.95
N ILE A 30 -61.08 4.20 -28.07
CA ILE A 30 -61.66 4.08 -29.41
C ILE A 30 -62.44 2.75 -29.56
N GLY A 31 -61.83 1.63 -29.16
CA GLY A 31 -62.46 0.30 -29.21
C GLY A 31 -63.77 0.25 -28.42
N PHE A 32 -63.80 0.84 -27.22
CA PHE A 32 -65.05 0.99 -26.45
C PHE A 32 -66.09 1.83 -27.21
N GLY A 33 -65.66 2.94 -27.84
CA GLY A 33 -66.55 3.83 -28.59
C GLY A 33 -67.21 3.15 -29.81
N TYR A 34 -66.53 2.22 -30.43
CA TYR A 34 -67.03 1.48 -31.61
C TYR A 34 -67.56 0.08 -31.28
N GLY A 35 -67.52 -0.38 -30.01
CA GLY A 35 -67.94 -1.70 -29.60
C GLY A 35 -67.00 -2.83 -30.00
N ASP A 36 -65.76 -2.50 -30.42
CA ASP A 36 -64.73 -3.47 -30.80
C ASP A 36 -64.00 -4.00 -29.55
N MET A 37 -64.60 -5.02 -28.94
CA MET A 37 -64.09 -5.64 -27.72
C MET A 37 -62.82 -6.45 -27.96
N GLU A 38 -62.51 -6.87 -29.19
CA GLU A 38 -61.30 -7.61 -29.53
C GLU A 38 -60.09 -6.67 -29.45
N THR A 39 -60.18 -5.48 -30.04
CA THR A 39 -59.18 -4.40 -29.90
C THR A 39 -59.01 -4.00 -28.44
N VAL A 40 -60.10 -3.79 -27.68
CA VAL A 40 -60.02 -3.46 -26.25
C VAL A 40 -59.24 -4.52 -25.49
N HIS A 41 -59.55 -5.81 -25.67
CA HIS A 41 -58.88 -6.88 -24.94
C HIS A 41 -57.40 -7.01 -25.27
N SER A 42 -57.03 -6.86 -26.55
CA SER A 42 -55.64 -6.90 -27.02
C SER A 42 -54.79 -5.81 -26.33
N PHE A 43 -55.25 -4.57 -26.35
CA PHE A 43 -54.49 -3.45 -25.75
C PHE A 43 -54.52 -3.40 -24.23
N MET A 44 -55.54 -3.97 -23.55
CA MET A 44 -55.57 -4.08 -22.09
C MET A 44 -54.44 -4.93 -21.53
N MET A 45 -53.98 -5.94 -22.29
CA MET A 45 -52.87 -6.81 -21.86
C MET A 45 -51.50 -6.23 -22.16
N ASP A 46 -51.37 -5.11 -22.89
CA ASP A 46 -50.11 -4.53 -23.39
C ASP A 46 -49.87 -3.09 -22.95
N LEU A 47 -50.29 -2.72 -21.72
CA LEU A 47 -50.20 -1.33 -21.24
C LEU A 47 -48.78 -0.86 -20.90
N TYR A 48 -47.82 -1.73 -20.68
CA TYR A 48 -46.38 -1.47 -20.39
C TYR A 48 -46.03 -0.40 -19.33
N PHE A 49 -47.00 0.25 -18.68
CA PHE A 49 -46.73 1.16 -17.56
C PHE A 49 -46.04 0.45 -16.38
N GLU A 50 -46.41 -0.79 -16.14
CA GLU A 50 -45.80 -1.63 -15.12
C GLU A 50 -44.31 -1.86 -15.42
N SER A 51 -43.98 -2.12 -16.71
CA SER A 51 -42.58 -2.27 -17.13
C SER A 51 -41.78 -1.02 -16.92
N ALA A 52 -42.30 0.16 -17.27
CA ALA A 52 -41.64 1.43 -17.03
C ALA A 52 -41.45 1.67 -15.54
N GLY A 53 -42.48 1.42 -14.70
CA GLY A 53 -42.42 1.52 -13.26
C GLY A 53 -41.39 0.58 -12.62
N MET A 54 -41.35 -0.69 -13.10
CA MET A 54 -40.41 -1.69 -12.63
C MET A 54 -38.97 -1.30 -12.96
N ILE A 55 -38.69 -0.84 -14.19
CA ILE A 55 -37.37 -0.37 -14.60
C ILE A 55 -36.90 0.75 -13.69
N LEU A 56 -37.71 1.79 -13.51
CA LEU A 56 -37.37 2.93 -12.66
C LEU A 56 -37.18 2.53 -11.20
N THR A 57 -37.99 1.60 -10.69
CA THR A 57 -37.88 1.08 -9.33
C THR A 57 -36.60 0.28 -9.12
N LEU A 58 -36.28 -0.65 -10.03
CA LEU A 58 -35.06 -1.48 -9.95
C LEU A 58 -33.80 -0.63 -10.06
N ILE A 59 -33.81 0.38 -10.92
CA ILE A 59 -32.66 1.30 -11.08
C ILE A 59 -32.50 2.18 -9.83
N THR A 60 -33.60 2.70 -9.30
CA THR A 60 -33.58 3.49 -8.06
C THR A 60 -33.08 2.64 -6.90
N LEU A 61 -33.54 1.39 -6.80
CA LEU A 61 -33.04 0.43 -5.82
C LEU A 61 -31.54 0.17 -6.03
N GLY A 62 -31.12 -0.10 -7.27
CA GLY A 62 -29.71 -0.30 -7.61
C GLY A 62 -28.85 0.91 -7.22
N LYS A 63 -29.23 2.12 -7.60
CA LYS A 63 -28.53 3.36 -7.20
C LYS A 63 -28.55 3.59 -5.68
N THR A 64 -29.62 3.19 -4.99
CA THR A 64 -29.69 3.28 -3.52
C THR A 64 -28.73 2.29 -2.86
N LEU A 65 -28.67 1.04 -3.36
CA LEU A 65 -27.72 0.04 -2.87
C LEU A 65 -26.28 0.47 -3.17
N GLU A 66 -26.05 1.09 -4.34
CA GLU A 66 -24.78 1.71 -4.70
C GLU A 66 -24.37 2.78 -3.70
N ALA A 67 -25.24 3.75 -3.44
CA ALA A 67 -24.96 4.82 -2.50
C ALA A 67 -24.69 4.27 -1.09
N ARG A 68 -25.43 3.24 -0.66
CA ARG A 68 -25.19 2.55 0.61
C ARG A 68 -23.87 1.77 0.63
N ALA A 69 -23.50 1.10 -0.46
CA ALA A 69 -22.22 0.40 -0.56
C ALA A 69 -21.06 1.39 -0.50
N LYS A 70 -21.15 2.50 -1.23
CA LYS A 70 -20.17 3.62 -1.15
C LYS A 70 -20.11 4.21 0.25
N GLY A 71 -21.26 4.40 0.92
CA GLY A 71 -21.33 4.90 2.30
C GLY A 71 -20.63 3.98 3.31
N LYS A 72 -20.87 2.64 3.23
CA LYS A 72 -20.21 1.67 4.12
C LYS A 72 -18.68 1.63 3.96
N THR A 73 -18.16 2.02 2.85
CA THR A 73 -16.71 2.03 2.60
C THR A 73 -16.10 3.36 3.06
N SER A 74 -16.88 4.44 3.05
CA SER A 74 -16.56 5.66 3.78
C SER A 74 -16.48 5.41 5.29
N ASP A 75 -17.13 4.35 5.82
CA ASP A 75 -17.01 3.95 7.23
C ASP A 75 -15.58 3.57 7.64
N ALA A 76 -14.74 3.05 6.73
CA ALA A 76 -13.35 2.75 7.03
C ALA A 76 -12.55 4.06 7.23
N ILE A 77 -12.75 5.04 6.36
CA ILE A 77 -12.14 6.38 6.48
C ILE A 77 -12.68 7.08 7.73
N THR A 78 -13.99 7.03 7.96
CA THR A 78 -14.62 7.61 9.14
C THR A 78 -14.12 6.96 10.43
N LYS A 79 -13.87 5.65 10.43
CA LYS A 79 -13.27 4.96 11.59
C LYS A 79 -11.85 5.44 11.85
N LEU A 80 -11.03 5.62 10.82
CA LEU A 80 -9.68 6.19 10.95
C LEU A 80 -9.74 7.62 11.49
N MET A 81 -10.61 8.47 10.95
CA MET A 81 -10.80 9.85 11.45
C MET A 81 -11.25 9.91 12.91
N ASN A 82 -12.09 8.95 13.35
CA ASN A 82 -12.57 8.88 14.73
C ASN A 82 -11.53 8.36 15.74
N LEU A 83 -10.35 7.94 15.30
CA LEU A 83 -9.24 7.55 16.19
C LEU A 83 -8.60 8.77 16.86
N ALA A 84 -8.59 9.93 16.20
CA ALA A 84 -8.04 11.15 16.77
C ALA A 84 -8.92 11.64 17.94
N PRO A 85 -8.32 12.00 19.09
CA PRO A 85 -9.06 12.60 20.18
C PRO A 85 -9.53 14.01 19.80
N LYS A 86 -10.65 14.44 20.36
CA LYS A 86 -11.19 15.80 20.09
C LYS A 86 -10.48 16.89 20.88
N THR A 87 -9.82 16.52 21.97
CA THR A 87 -9.13 17.45 22.87
C THR A 87 -7.73 16.97 23.18
N ALA A 88 -6.84 17.89 23.49
CA ALA A 88 -5.47 17.66 23.92
C ALA A 88 -5.20 18.38 25.23
N THR A 89 -4.37 17.80 26.10
CA THR A 89 -3.85 18.46 27.30
C THR A 89 -2.50 19.10 27.00
N VAL A 90 -2.45 20.43 26.99
CA VAL A 90 -1.25 21.22 26.68
C VAL A 90 -0.70 21.82 27.96
N GLU A 91 0.60 21.82 28.14
CA GLU A 91 1.29 22.52 29.22
C GLU A 91 1.76 23.90 28.73
N ARG A 92 1.14 24.99 29.23
CA ARG A 92 1.54 26.37 28.94
C ARG A 92 1.92 27.07 30.24
N ASN A 93 3.14 27.56 30.35
CA ASN A 93 3.68 28.23 31.55
C ASN A 93 3.56 27.35 32.81
N GLY A 94 3.74 26.05 32.71
CA GLY A 94 3.64 25.11 33.83
C GLY A 94 2.20 24.79 34.27
N ILE A 95 1.17 25.20 33.51
CA ILE A 95 -0.25 24.94 33.79
C ILE A 95 -0.80 24.02 32.72
N GLU A 96 -1.41 22.91 33.16
CA GLU A 96 -2.13 21.99 32.25
C GLU A 96 -3.45 22.64 31.82
N GLN A 97 -3.69 22.68 30.52
CA GLN A 97 -4.94 23.17 29.93
C GLN A 97 -5.46 22.17 28.89
N GLN A 98 -6.74 21.87 28.96
CA GLN A 98 -7.39 21.06 27.92
C GLN A 98 -7.94 21.97 26.83
N ILE A 99 -7.48 21.77 25.59
CA ILE A 99 -7.90 22.54 24.42
C ILE A 99 -8.40 21.61 23.31
N PRO A 100 -9.20 22.09 22.36
CA PRO A 100 -9.49 21.34 21.12
C PRO A 100 -8.19 20.99 20.37
N VAL A 101 -8.12 19.79 19.79
CA VAL A 101 -6.91 19.32 19.10
C VAL A 101 -6.53 20.22 17.93
N GLU A 102 -7.51 20.84 17.26
CA GLU A 102 -7.31 21.78 16.17
C GLU A 102 -6.58 23.07 16.58
N GLN A 103 -6.51 23.36 17.88
CA GLN A 103 -5.83 24.55 18.42
C GLN A 103 -4.40 24.26 18.89
N VAL A 104 -3.95 23.01 18.80
CA VAL A 104 -2.57 22.63 19.13
C VAL A 104 -1.64 23.19 18.08
N GLN A 105 -0.55 23.83 18.52
CA GLN A 105 0.48 24.40 17.65
C GLN A 105 1.74 23.54 17.66
N GLN A 106 2.46 23.56 16.55
CA GLN A 106 3.77 22.92 16.48
C GLN A 106 4.73 23.49 17.52
N GLY A 107 5.46 22.62 18.20
CA GLY A 107 6.40 22.98 19.26
C GLY A 107 5.80 23.01 20.66
N GLU A 108 4.46 22.94 20.82
CA GLU A 108 3.83 22.90 22.14
C GLU A 108 4.10 21.57 22.87
N THR A 109 4.16 21.65 24.20
CA THR A 109 4.31 20.48 25.05
C THR A 109 2.94 19.93 25.43
N LEU A 110 2.72 18.65 25.14
CA LEU A 110 1.49 17.93 25.42
C LEU A 110 1.73 16.85 26.47
N ILE A 111 0.70 16.57 27.26
CA ILE A 111 0.72 15.52 28.29
C ILE A 111 -0.26 14.44 27.84
N VAL A 112 0.22 13.18 27.81
CA VAL A 112 -0.61 12.02 27.42
C VAL A 112 -0.58 11.01 28.56
N LYS A 113 -1.73 10.79 29.20
CA LYS A 113 -1.88 9.88 30.34
C LYS A 113 -2.29 8.48 29.88
N ALA A 114 -2.14 7.49 30.75
CA ALA A 114 -2.54 6.12 30.45
C ALA A 114 -4.03 6.03 30.05
N GLY A 115 -4.31 5.34 28.98
CA GLY A 115 -5.67 5.21 28.40
C GLY A 115 -6.06 6.33 27.45
N GLU A 116 -5.27 7.40 27.33
CA GLU A 116 -5.54 8.49 26.39
C GLU A 116 -4.97 8.23 25.01
N SER A 117 -5.62 8.79 24.00
CA SER A 117 -5.11 8.79 22.63
C SER A 117 -4.12 9.95 22.44
N VAL A 118 -3.02 9.69 21.75
CA VAL A 118 -2.03 10.71 21.36
C VAL A 118 -2.70 11.74 20.44
N PRO A 119 -2.67 13.05 20.77
CA PRO A 119 -3.46 14.02 20.03
C PRO A 119 -2.94 14.34 18.63
N VAL A 120 -1.63 14.48 18.48
CA VAL A 120 -0.90 14.86 17.27
C VAL A 120 0.43 14.12 17.20
N ASP A 121 1.15 14.18 16.09
CA ASP A 121 2.47 13.57 16.00
C ASP A 121 3.50 14.39 16.79
N GLY A 122 4.44 13.70 17.43
CA GLY A 122 5.45 14.37 18.23
C GLY A 122 6.63 13.49 18.66
N VAL A 123 7.45 14.06 19.52
CA VAL A 123 8.63 13.42 20.12
C VAL A 123 8.49 13.44 21.63
N VAL A 124 8.78 12.32 22.29
CA VAL A 124 8.74 12.20 23.75
C VAL A 124 9.85 13.05 24.39
N LEU A 125 9.46 13.96 25.26
CA LEU A 125 10.39 14.82 26.02
C LEU A 125 10.72 14.27 27.41
N GLU A 126 9.71 13.68 28.08
CA GLU A 126 9.82 13.20 29.46
C GLU A 126 8.88 12.00 29.65
N GLY A 127 9.28 11.05 30.47
CA GLY A 127 8.47 9.89 30.83
C GLY A 127 8.80 8.65 29.99
N PHE A 128 7.99 7.62 30.21
CA PHE A 128 8.10 6.31 29.58
C PHE A 128 6.70 5.72 29.45
N SER A 129 6.44 5.08 28.33
CA SER A 129 5.13 4.49 28.07
C SER A 129 5.20 3.33 27.09
N SER A 130 4.17 2.52 27.10
CA SER A 130 3.86 1.52 26.06
C SER A 130 2.67 2.00 25.26
N VAL A 131 2.85 2.26 23.97
CA VAL A 131 1.87 2.84 23.05
C VAL A 131 1.36 1.78 22.08
N ASP A 132 0.05 1.64 21.99
CA ASP A 132 -0.62 0.78 21.02
C ASP A 132 -0.81 1.51 19.70
N GLU A 133 -0.06 1.10 18.71
CA GLU A 133 -0.09 1.64 17.35
C GLU A 133 -0.92 0.77 16.39
N SER A 134 -1.60 -0.27 16.90
CA SER A 134 -2.31 -1.28 16.09
C SER A 134 -3.35 -0.73 15.13
N ALA A 135 -4.00 0.38 15.49
CA ALA A 135 -5.00 1.02 14.66
C ALA A 135 -4.44 1.62 13.36
N LEU A 136 -3.16 1.99 13.33
CA LEU A 136 -2.47 2.58 12.19
C LEU A 136 -1.52 1.58 11.51
N THR A 137 -0.77 0.81 12.31
CA THR A 137 0.23 -0.14 11.80
C THR A 137 -0.34 -1.55 11.61
N GLY A 138 -1.41 -1.91 12.32
CA GLY A 138 -1.95 -3.26 12.38
C GLY A 138 -1.13 -4.21 13.28
N GLU A 139 -0.12 -3.72 14.03
CA GLU A 139 0.65 -4.51 14.98
C GLU A 139 -0.03 -4.55 16.34
N SER A 140 -0.34 -5.77 16.83
CA SER A 140 -1.07 -5.94 18.09
C SER A 140 -0.22 -5.77 19.35
N ILE A 141 1.11 -5.73 19.21
CA ILE A 141 2.03 -5.61 20.36
C ILE A 141 2.32 -4.12 20.58
N PRO A 142 2.01 -3.56 21.77
CA PRO A 142 2.34 -2.19 22.09
C PRO A 142 3.86 -1.93 22.03
N VAL A 143 4.24 -0.76 21.51
CA VAL A 143 5.63 -0.33 21.36
C VAL A 143 6.07 0.50 22.55
N GLU A 144 7.19 0.14 23.16
CA GLU A 144 7.79 0.96 24.22
C GLU A 144 8.36 2.26 23.66
N LYS A 145 8.03 3.39 24.28
CA LYS A 145 8.48 4.73 23.90
C LYS A 145 9.27 5.36 25.03
N HIS A 146 10.46 5.82 24.70
CA HIS A 146 11.40 6.48 25.58
C HIS A 146 11.62 7.94 25.16
N VAL A 147 12.30 8.71 25.97
CA VAL A 147 12.69 10.09 25.65
C VAL A 147 13.48 10.12 24.32
N GLY A 148 13.04 10.95 23.40
CA GLY A 148 13.59 11.06 22.05
C GLY A 148 12.89 10.22 20.99
N ASP A 149 12.01 9.28 21.37
CA ASP A 149 11.26 8.48 20.43
C ASP A 149 10.08 9.26 19.83
N THR A 150 9.74 8.96 18.58
CA THR A 150 8.57 9.52 17.91
C THR A 150 7.29 8.81 18.33
N VAL A 151 6.22 9.56 18.48
CA VAL A 151 4.86 9.07 18.72
C VAL A 151 3.93 9.61 17.64
N ILE A 152 3.00 8.78 17.21
CA ILE A 152 2.06 9.07 16.12
C ILE A 152 0.70 9.42 16.72
N GLY A 153 0.07 10.47 16.20
CA GLY A 153 -1.29 10.86 16.57
C GLY A 153 -2.30 9.72 16.38
N ALA A 154 -3.34 9.70 17.20
CA ALA A 154 -4.38 8.66 17.21
C ALA A 154 -3.97 7.26 17.71
N THR A 155 -2.71 7.07 18.14
CA THR A 155 -2.27 5.88 18.87
C THR A 155 -2.69 5.96 20.34
N ILE A 156 -2.76 4.84 21.06
CA ILE A 156 -3.28 4.80 22.43
C ILE A 156 -2.16 4.53 23.44
N ASN A 157 -1.96 5.43 24.38
CA ASN A 157 -1.08 5.20 25.50
C ASN A 157 -1.67 4.13 26.45
N LYS A 158 -1.02 2.97 26.60
CA LYS A 158 -1.52 1.88 27.45
C LYS A 158 -1.07 1.99 28.91
N THR A 159 0.14 2.47 29.15
CA THR A 159 0.73 2.46 30.50
C THR A 159 1.54 3.74 30.76
N GLY A 160 1.58 4.17 32.01
CA GLY A 160 2.36 5.34 32.38
C GLY A 160 1.81 6.68 31.84
N TYR A 161 2.65 7.70 31.88
CA TYR A 161 2.40 8.98 31.21
C TYR A 161 3.68 9.45 30.54
N PHE A 162 3.56 10.31 29.54
CA PHE A 162 4.68 10.99 28.94
C PHE A 162 4.32 12.42 28.55
N LYS A 163 5.31 13.29 28.53
CA LYS A 163 5.25 14.60 27.87
C LYS A 163 5.87 14.48 26.50
N MET A 164 5.25 15.09 25.52
CA MET A 164 5.72 15.11 24.13
C MET A 164 5.71 16.54 23.57
N GLN A 165 6.60 16.81 22.63
CA GLN A 165 6.56 18.03 21.84
C GLN A 165 5.85 17.73 20.52
N ALA A 166 4.85 18.54 20.18
CA ALA A 166 4.14 18.45 18.91
C ALA A 166 5.09 18.77 17.74
N THR A 167 5.23 17.84 16.79
CA THR A 167 6.07 18.03 15.60
C THR A 167 5.25 18.27 14.35
N LYS A 168 4.10 17.58 14.21
CA LYS A 168 3.16 17.75 13.10
C LYS A 168 1.75 17.93 13.68
N VAL A 169 1.00 18.89 13.16
CA VAL A 169 -0.34 19.26 13.65
C VAL A 169 -1.32 19.43 12.49
N GLY A 170 -2.62 19.30 12.76
CA GLY A 170 -3.68 19.49 11.76
C GLY A 170 -3.54 18.54 10.57
N ASP A 171 -3.56 19.09 9.36
CA ASP A 171 -3.51 18.34 8.10
C ASP A 171 -2.15 17.67 7.82
N ASP A 172 -1.10 18.07 8.54
CA ASP A 172 0.26 17.51 8.40
C ASP A 172 0.47 16.25 9.24
N THR A 173 -0.46 15.90 10.13
CA THR A 173 -0.35 14.68 10.93
C THR A 173 -0.37 13.42 10.06
N THR A 174 0.32 12.37 10.51
CA THR A 174 0.36 11.07 9.82
C THR A 174 -1.05 10.52 9.57
N LEU A 175 -1.96 10.64 10.55
CA LEU A 175 -3.35 10.22 10.37
C LEU A 175 -4.06 11.01 9.26
N ALA A 176 -3.91 12.34 9.22
CA ALA A 176 -4.52 13.17 8.18
C ALA A 176 -3.98 12.82 6.78
N GLN A 177 -2.67 12.55 6.67
CA GLN A 177 -2.05 12.08 5.43
C GLN A 177 -2.61 10.70 5.00
N ILE A 178 -2.77 9.75 5.93
CA ILE A 178 -3.40 8.44 5.65
C ILE A 178 -4.82 8.63 5.10
N VAL A 179 -5.63 9.44 5.76
CA VAL A 179 -7.01 9.72 5.34
C VAL A 179 -7.03 10.33 3.93
N ARG A 180 -6.16 11.30 3.65
CA ARG A 180 -6.04 11.91 2.33
C ARG A 180 -5.64 10.91 1.26
N LEU A 181 -4.66 10.06 1.51
CA LEU A 181 -4.22 9.03 0.56
C LEU A 181 -5.33 8.02 0.24
N VAL A 182 -6.12 7.61 1.23
CA VAL A 182 -7.25 6.71 1.00
C VAL A 182 -8.36 7.39 0.20
N ASP A 183 -8.64 8.68 0.44
CA ASP A 183 -9.61 9.47 -0.32
C ASP A 183 -9.16 9.67 -1.78
N GLU A 184 -7.90 10.03 -2.01
CA GLU A 184 -7.31 10.15 -3.35
C GLU A 184 -7.37 8.81 -4.12
N ALA A 185 -7.02 7.69 -3.47
CA ALA A 185 -7.10 6.37 -4.07
C ALA A 185 -8.51 6.00 -4.50
N THR A 186 -9.50 6.30 -3.65
CA THR A 186 -10.92 5.97 -3.93
C THR A 186 -11.54 6.88 -4.98
N SER A 187 -11.07 8.12 -5.10
CA SER A 187 -11.55 9.09 -6.09
C SER A 187 -10.89 8.94 -7.46
N SER A 188 -9.71 8.32 -7.53
CA SER A 188 -8.99 8.10 -8.79
C SER A 188 -9.64 7.01 -9.65
N LYS A 189 -9.59 7.17 -10.99
CA LYS A 189 -10.12 6.18 -11.93
C LYS A 189 -9.03 5.22 -12.39
N ALA A 190 -9.16 3.95 -12.06
CA ALA A 190 -8.31 2.88 -12.58
C ALA A 190 -8.40 2.74 -14.12
N PRO A 191 -7.35 2.34 -14.83
CA PRO A 191 -7.38 2.04 -16.27
C PRO A 191 -8.48 1.05 -16.66
N ILE A 192 -8.73 0.03 -15.85
CA ILE A 192 -9.82 -0.95 -16.07
C ILE A 192 -11.21 -0.30 -16.02
N ALA A 193 -11.41 0.76 -15.22
CA ALA A 193 -12.64 1.53 -15.21
C ALA A 193 -12.82 2.33 -16.50
N LYS A 194 -11.74 2.93 -17.00
CA LYS A 194 -11.73 3.64 -18.30
C LYS A 194 -12.04 2.68 -19.45
N LEU A 195 -11.53 1.44 -19.40
CA LEU A 195 -11.86 0.39 -20.36
C LEU A 195 -13.34 0.00 -20.29
N ALA A 196 -13.89 -0.17 -19.09
CA ALA A 196 -15.31 -0.46 -18.89
C ALA A 196 -16.20 0.66 -19.45
N ASP A 197 -15.86 1.93 -19.24
CA ASP A 197 -16.55 3.09 -19.82
C ASP A 197 -16.50 3.06 -21.37
N LYS A 198 -15.35 2.73 -21.96
CA LYS A 198 -15.19 2.59 -23.42
C LYS A 198 -16.03 1.45 -23.99
N VAL A 199 -16.06 0.29 -23.32
CA VAL A 199 -16.88 -0.84 -23.71
C VAL A 199 -18.37 -0.48 -23.64
N ALA A 200 -18.80 0.21 -22.58
CA ALA A 200 -20.18 0.69 -22.46
C ALA A 200 -20.56 1.65 -23.60
N GLY A 201 -19.64 2.53 -24.01
CA GLY A 201 -19.83 3.45 -25.12
C GLY A 201 -20.05 2.80 -26.48
N VAL A 202 -19.54 1.58 -26.68
CA VAL A 202 -19.81 0.76 -27.88
C VAL A 202 -21.07 -0.12 -27.69
N PHE A 203 -21.24 -0.65 -26.51
CA PHE A 203 -22.33 -1.58 -26.17
C PHE A 203 -23.70 -0.92 -26.33
N VAL A 204 -23.89 0.29 -25.80
CA VAL A 204 -25.20 0.98 -25.85
C VAL A 204 -25.70 1.23 -27.27
N PRO A 205 -24.92 1.83 -28.20
CA PRO A 205 -25.35 1.96 -29.59
C PRO A 205 -25.62 0.62 -30.26
N THR A 206 -24.83 -0.42 -29.97
CA THR A 206 -25.01 -1.76 -30.53
C THR A 206 -26.34 -2.37 -30.09
N VAL A 207 -26.68 -2.25 -28.81
CA VAL A 207 -27.99 -2.73 -28.30
C VAL A 207 -29.15 -1.99 -28.91
N ILE A 208 -29.07 -0.67 -29.08
CA ILE A 208 -30.09 0.12 -29.74
C ILE A 208 -30.29 -0.40 -31.20
N ALA A 209 -29.18 -0.63 -31.90
CA ALA A 209 -29.24 -1.18 -33.25
C ALA A 209 -29.89 -2.57 -33.28
N ILE A 210 -29.54 -3.47 -32.35
CA ILE A 210 -30.15 -4.80 -32.20
C ILE A 210 -31.66 -4.70 -31.93
N ALA A 211 -32.07 -3.79 -31.03
CA ALA A 211 -33.48 -3.57 -30.71
C ALA A 211 -34.29 -3.11 -31.94
N LEU A 212 -33.73 -2.16 -32.72
CA LEU A 212 -34.35 -1.66 -33.94
C LEU A 212 -34.43 -2.74 -35.02
N VAL A 213 -33.36 -3.52 -35.23
CA VAL A 213 -33.32 -4.63 -36.18
C VAL A 213 -34.31 -5.73 -35.77
N ALA A 214 -34.34 -6.12 -34.50
CA ALA A 214 -35.29 -7.12 -34.00
C ALA A 214 -36.74 -6.68 -34.22
N ALA A 215 -37.06 -5.42 -33.85
CA ALA A 215 -38.39 -4.86 -34.10
C ALA A 215 -38.75 -4.86 -35.60
N ALA A 216 -37.83 -4.44 -36.47
CA ALA A 216 -38.05 -4.44 -37.93
C ALA A 216 -38.26 -5.86 -38.47
N VAL A 217 -37.49 -6.85 -38.04
CA VAL A 217 -37.65 -8.26 -38.46
C VAL A 217 -39.05 -8.79 -38.10
N TRP A 218 -39.50 -8.57 -36.86
CA TRP A 218 -40.80 -9.03 -36.41
C TRP A 218 -41.96 -8.32 -37.13
N LEU A 219 -41.76 -7.03 -37.49
CA LEU A 219 -42.72 -6.29 -38.30
C LEU A 219 -42.84 -6.89 -39.71
N VAL A 220 -41.72 -7.21 -40.35
CA VAL A 220 -41.69 -7.83 -41.69
C VAL A 220 -42.27 -9.24 -41.67
N LEU A 221 -42.09 -9.98 -40.57
CA LEU A 221 -42.71 -11.30 -40.37
C LEU A 221 -44.24 -11.25 -40.16
N GLY A 222 -44.84 -10.06 -40.06
CA GLY A 222 -46.30 -9.87 -39.99
C GLY A 222 -46.92 -10.01 -38.61
N TYR A 223 -46.11 -9.97 -37.52
CA TYR A 223 -46.61 -10.09 -36.14
C TYR A 223 -47.24 -8.80 -35.57
N GLY A 224 -47.30 -7.74 -36.37
CA GLY A 224 -47.91 -6.48 -35.96
C GLY A 224 -46.94 -5.51 -35.23
N VAL A 225 -47.37 -4.24 -35.16
CA VAL A 225 -46.54 -3.16 -34.59
C VAL A 225 -46.35 -3.33 -33.09
N GLU A 226 -47.39 -3.79 -32.40
CA GLU A 226 -47.40 -3.99 -30.95
C GLU A 226 -46.35 -5.02 -30.51
N PHE A 227 -46.33 -6.17 -31.19
CA PHE A 227 -45.38 -7.26 -30.92
C PHE A 227 -43.94 -6.80 -31.20
N ALA A 228 -43.74 -6.15 -32.35
CA ALA A 228 -42.43 -5.64 -32.74
C ALA A 228 -41.87 -4.61 -31.73
N LEU A 229 -42.70 -3.68 -31.27
CA LEU A 229 -42.32 -2.69 -30.23
C LEU A 229 -42.03 -3.36 -28.91
N SER A 230 -42.84 -4.33 -28.49
CA SER A 230 -42.62 -5.14 -27.29
C SER A 230 -41.24 -5.80 -27.28
N ILE A 231 -40.86 -6.44 -28.39
CA ILE A 231 -39.55 -7.05 -28.59
C ILE A 231 -38.42 -6.00 -28.49
N GLY A 232 -38.56 -4.87 -29.21
CA GLY A 232 -37.57 -3.80 -29.16
C GLY A 232 -37.38 -3.24 -27.74
N ILE A 233 -38.48 -2.99 -27.02
CA ILE A 233 -38.43 -2.53 -25.62
C ILE A 233 -37.78 -3.59 -24.71
N SER A 234 -38.15 -4.88 -24.88
CA SER A 234 -37.56 -5.97 -24.10
C SER A 234 -36.04 -6.06 -24.26
N VAL A 235 -35.54 -5.91 -25.49
CA VAL A 235 -34.10 -5.87 -25.77
C VAL A 235 -33.42 -4.69 -25.07
N LEU A 236 -34.01 -3.49 -25.13
CA LEU A 236 -33.46 -2.31 -24.47
C LEU A 236 -33.41 -2.47 -22.95
N VAL A 237 -34.45 -3.04 -22.36
CA VAL A 237 -34.58 -3.20 -20.91
C VAL A 237 -33.57 -4.21 -20.35
N ILE A 238 -33.51 -5.41 -20.96
CA ILE A 238 -32.66 -6.51 -20.48
C ILE A 238 -31.17 -6.16 -20.65
N SER A 239 -30.86 -5.29 -21.57
CA SER A 239 -29.48 -4.92 -21.91
C SER A 239 -28.86 -3.88 -20.95
N CYS A 240 -29.53 -3.55 -19.84
CA CYS A 240 -28.95 -2.63 -18.88
C CYS A 240 -27.68 -3.22 -18.21
N PRO A 241 -26.46 -2.75 -18.49
CA PRO A 241 -25.27 -3.22 -17.80
C PRO A 241 -25.10 -2.50 -16.45
N CYS A 242 -26.17 -2.45 -15.64
CA CYS A 242 -26.22 -1.67 -14.39
C CYS A 242 -25.10 -2.06 -13.40
N ALA A 243 -24.70 -3.34 -13.38
CA ALA A 243 -23.60 -3.84 -12.56
C ALA A 243 -22.22 -3.34 -13.01
N LEU A 244 -22.05 -2.93 -14.28
CA LEU A 244 -20.76 -2.49 -14.84
C LEU A 244 -20.24 -1.23 -14.13
N GLY A 245 -21.11 -0.26 -13.88
CA GLY A 245 -20.75 1.00 -13.22
C GLY A 245 -20.34 0.86 -11.75
N LEU A 246 -20.74 -0.25 -11.10
CA LEU A 246 -20.49 -0.54 -9.68
C LEU A 246 -19.28 -1.45 -9.45
N ALA A 247 -19.03 -2.36 -10.39
CA ALA A 247 -18.07 -3.45 -10.22
C ALA A 247 -16.65 -2.94 -9.85
N THR A 248 -16.17 -1.92 -10.54
CA THR A 248 -14.82 -1.41 -10.37
C THR A 248 -14.67 -0.47 -9.16
N PRO A 249 -15.47 0.60 -9.00
CA PRO A 249 -15.30 1.52 -7.88
C PRO A 249 -15.47 0.85 -6.51
N THR A 250 -16.48 -0.03 -6.38
CA THR A 250 -16.72 -0.73 -5.11
C THR A 250 -15.58 -1.66 -4.74
N ALA A 251 -15.04 -2.43 -5.69
CA ALA A 251 -13.94 -3.34 -5.42
C ALA A 251 -12.64 -2.58 -5.05
N ILE A 252 -12.33 -1.49 -5.75
CA ILE A 252 -11.18 -0.63 -5.43
C ILE A 252 -11.32 -0.07 -4.03
N MET A 253 -12.46 0.52 -3.73
CA MET A 253 -12.76 1.15 -2.46
C MET A 253 -12.66 0.15 -1.29
N VAL A 254 -13.24 -1.06 -1.42
CA VAL A 254 -13.11 -2.13 -0.41
C VAL A 254 -11.65 -2.58 -0.28
N GLY A 255 -10.94 -2.72 -1.40
CA GLY A 255 -9.54 -3.13 -1.43
C GLY A 255 -8.63 -2.12 -0.75
N THR A 256 -8.72 -0.84 -1.10
CA THR A 256 -7.91 0.23 -0.49
C THR A 256 -8.24 0.43 0.98
N GLY A 257 -9.53 0.38 1.36
CA GLY A 257 -9.95 0.43 2.75
C GLY A 257 -9.42 -0.75 3.58
N LYS A 258 -9.46 -1.97 3.01
CA LYS A 258 -8.88 -3.16 3.68
C LYS A 258 -7.36 -3.07 3.76
N GLY A 259 -6.69 -2.55 2.75
CA GLY A 259 -5.26 -2.24 2.77
C GLY A 259 -4.93 -1.29 3.91
N ALA A 260 -5.59 -0.15 3.97
CA ALA A 260 -5.35 0.90 4.97
C ALA A 260 -5.51 0.39 6.41
N THR A 261 -6.53 -0.42 6.69
CA THR A 261 -6.73 -1.03 8.03
C THR A 261 -5.66 -2.07 8.40
N ASN A 262 -4.80 -2.47 7.46
CA ASN A 262 -3.66 -3.36 7.70
C ASN A 262 -2.31 -2.64 7.51
N GLY A 263 -2.30 -1.31 7.46
CA GLY A 263 -1.08 -0.52 7.29
C GLY A 263 -0.53 -0.50 5.86
N ILE A 264 -1.33 -0.87 4.86
CA ILE A 264 -0.96 -0.83 3.44
C ILE A 264 -1.74 0.31 2.77
N LEU A 265 -1.06 1.42 2.51
CA LEU A 265 -1.66 2.62 1.93
C LEU A 265 -1.40 2.65 0.43
N ILE A 266 -2.46 2.64 -0.36
CA ILE A 266 -2.40 2.65 -1.83
C ILE A 266 -2.85 4.04 -2.29
N LYS A 267 -2.01 4.78 -2.99
CA LYS A 267 -2.28 6.17 -3.38
C LYS A 267 -3.26 6.33 -4.54
N SER A 268 -3.39 5.32 -5.39
CA SER A 268 -4.27 5.43 -6.55
C SER A 268 -4.84 4.07 -6.97
N ALA A 269 -5.99 4.11 -7.63
CA ALA A 269 -6.56 2.94 -8.26
C ALA A 269 -5.67 2.38 -9.39
N GLU A 270 -4.86 3.22 -10.02
CA GLU A 270 -3.88 2.83 -11.03
C GLU A 270 -2.72 2.04 -10.39
N ALA A 271 -2.20 2.48 -9.24
CA ALA A 271 -1.20 1.74 -8.47
C ALA A 271 -1.72 0.35 -8.07
N LEU A 272 -2.98 0.28 -7.58
CA LEU A 272 -3.63 -1.00 -7.26
C LEU A 272 -3.75 -1.90 -8.49
N GLU A 273 -4.10 -1.35 -9.66
CA GLU A 273 -4.21 -2.13 -10.89
C GLU A 273 -2.84 -2.57 -11.41
N THR A 274 -1.83 -1.70 -11.35
CA THR A 274 -0.50 -2.03 -11.86
C THR A 274 0.18 -3.09 -10.99
N ALA A 275 0.01 -3.03 -9.67
CA ALA A 275 0.61 -3.96 -8.73
C ALA A 275 0.21 -5.44 -8.96
N HIS A 276 -0.96 -5.71 -9.57
CA HIS A 276 -1.35 -7.09 -9.87
C HIS A 276 -0.54 -7.74 -11.02
N ASN A 277 0.08 -6.93 -11.87
CA ASN A 277 0.83 -7.38 -13.04
C ASN A 277 2.35 -7.43 -12.81
N ILE A 278 2.82 -7.11 -11.61
CA ILE A 278 4.24 -7.14 -11.27
C ILE A 278 4.78 -8.56 -11.42
N ASP A 279 5.86 -8.70 -12.15
CA ASP A 279 6.61 -9.93 -12.36
C ASP A 279 8.03 -9.88 -11.77
N THR A 280 8.51 -8.69 -11.41
CA THR A 280 9.84 -8.48 -10.82
C THR A 280 9.73 -7.48 -9.67
N VAL A 281 10.22 -7.87 -8.49
CA VAL A 281 10.35 -6.99 -7.33
C VAL A 281 11.82 -6.72 -7.09
N VAL A 282 12.17 -5.45 -7.09
CA VAL A 282 13.51 -4.96 -6.77
C VAL A 282 13.51 -4.44 -5.35
N LEU A 283 14.35 -5.00 -4.50
CA LEU A 283 14.47 -4.64 -3.09
C LEU A 283 15.78 -3.88 -2.86
N ASP A 284 15.72 -2.72 -2.23
CA ASP A 284 16.92 -2.17 -1.62
C ASP A 284 17.41 -3.09 -0.50
N LYS A 285 18.69 -3.09 -0.20
CA LYS A 285 19.22 -3.88 0.92
C LYS A 285 18.96 -3.18 2.25
N THR A 286 19.47 -1.94 2.39
CA THR A 286 19.57 -1.23 3.66
C THR A 286 18.20 -0.68 4.10
N GLY A 287 17.79 -0.96 5.34
CA GLY A 287 16.48 -0.52 5.83
C GLY A 287 15.29 -1.33 5.28
N THR A 288 15.45 -2.04 4.15
CA THR A 288 14.41 -2.85 3.48
C THR A 288 14.56 -4.33 3.80
N ILE A 289 15.62 -4.99 3.30
CA ILE A 289 15.93 -6.40 3.65
C ILE A 289 16.56 -6.48 5.03
N THR A 290 17.37 -5.48 5.39
CA THR A 290 18.07 -5.37 6.67
C THR A 290 17.41 -4.33 7.56
N GLN A 291 17.84 -4.26 8.83
CA GLN A 291 17.26 -3.32 9.81
C GLN A 291 17.65 -1.85 9.55
N GLY A 292 18.67 -1.59 8.71
CA GLY A 292 19.18 -0.27 8.43
C GLY A 292 19.99 0.34 9.57
N LYS A 293 20.22 -0.43 10.64
CA LYS A 293 21.02 -0.02 11.81
C LYS A 293 22.12 -1.06 12.03
N PRO A 294 23.40 -0.69 11.84
CA PRO A 294 24.51 -1.59 12.17
C PRO A 294 24.48 -1.98 13.64
N VAL A 295 24.74 -3.25 13.94
CA VAL A 295 24.89 -3.77 15.31
C VAL A 295 26.14 -4.61 15.43
N VAL A 296 26.67 -4.70 16.66
CA VAL A 296 27.78 -5.62 16.95
C VAL A 296 27.27 -7.06 16.88
N THR A 297 27.82 -7.85 15.97
CA THR A 297 27.45 -9.25 15.77
C THR A 297 28.42 -10.22 16.45
N ASP A 298 29.71 -9.90 16.45
CA ASP A 298 30.76 -10.76 17.00
C ASP A 298 31.81 -9.94 17.73
N ILE A 299 32.30 -10.48 18.82
CA ILE A 299 33.44 -9.97 19.58
C ILE A 299 34.41 -11.14 19.79
N LEU A 300 35.52 -11.12 19.08
CA LEU A 300 36.56 -12.14 19.13
C LEU A 300 37.80 -11.60 19.83
N CYS A 301 38.27 -12.31 20.85
CA CYS A 301 39.48 -11.99 21.59
C CYS A 301 40.45 -13.17 21.56
N GLU A 302 41.72 -12.95 21.92
CA GLU A 302 42.66 -14.05 22.21
C GLU A 302 42.19 -14.89 23.40
N ALA A 303 42.55 -16.14 23.41
CA ALA A 303 42.14 -17.09 24.46
C ALA A 303 42.59 -16.56 25.85
N GLY A 304 41.61 -16.31 26.73
CA GLY A 304 41.83 -15.78 28.07
C GLY A 304 41.81 -14.26 28.19
N ALA A 305 41.58 -13.51 27.09
CA ALA A 305 41.45 -12.05 27.12
C ALA A 305 40.05 -11.62 27.57
N ASP A 306 39.98 -10.43 28.21
CA ASP A 306 38.72 -9.87 28.71
C ASP A 306 37.89 -9.26 27.56
N ARG A 307 36.80 -9.93 27.20
CA ARG A 307 35.85 -9.48 26.19
C ARG A 307 35.18 -8.15 26.56
N LEU A 308 34.85 -7.95 27.83
CA LEU A 308 34.26 -6.70 28.30
C LEU A 308 35.27 -5.57 28.31
N GLY A 309 36.55 -5.87 28.65
CA GLY A 309 37.67 -4.92 28.55
C GLY A 309 37.91 -4.47 27.11
N LEU A 310 37.85 -5.38 26.13
CA LEU A 310 37.93 -5.02 24.72
C LEU A 310 36.77 -4.10 24.31
N LEU A 311 35.53 -4.45 24.64
CA LEU A 311 34.37 -3.64 24.33
C LEU A 311 34.40 -2.25 25.00
N LYS A 312 34.88 -2.17 26.25
CA LYS A 312 35.04 -0.91 26.94
C LYS A 312 36.04 0.03 26.24
N ILE A 313 37.21 -0.50 25.85
CA ILE A 313 38.23 0.28 25.14
C ILE A 313 37.74 0.71 23.78
N ALA A 314 37.12 -0.22 23.04
CA ALA A 314 36.52 0.03 21.73
C ALA A 314 35.49 1.15 21.81
N ALA A 315 34.53 1.05 22.72
CA ALA A 315 33.50 2.06 22.89
C ALA A 315 34.04 3.42 23.40
N SER A 316 35.10 3.39 24.21
CA SER A 316 35.75 4.65 24.64
C SER A 316 36.38 5.40 23.47
N LEU A 317 37.07 4.71 22.56
CA LEU A 317 37.64 5.27 21.34
C LEU A 317 36.56 5.74 20.37
N GLU A 318 35.59 4.88 20.09
CA GLU A 318 34.54 5.12 19.08
C GLU A 318 33.56 6.21 19.52
N LYS A 319 33.42 6.50 20.83
CA LYS A 319 32.55 7.58 21.31
C LYS A 319 32.89 8.96 20.71
N LEU A 320 34.11 9.16 20.26
CA LEU A 320 34.58 10.41 19.63
C LEU A 320 34.53 10.34 18.09
N SER A 321 34.12 9.21 17.52
CA SER A 321 34.02 8.98 16.08
C SER A 321 32.61 9.31 15.60
N GLU A 322 32.48 9.98 14.45
CA GLU A 322 31.21 10.25 13.77
C GLU A 322 30.80 9.12 12.78
N HIS A 323 31.52 8.01 12.80
CA HIS A 323 31.27 6.92 11.87
C HIS A 323 30.06 6.08 12.32
N PRO A 324 29.12 5.68 11.42
CA PRO A 324 27.94 4.88 11.79
C PRO A 324 28.24 3.55 12.51
N LEU A 325 29.42 2.97 12.30
CA LEU A 325 29.86 1.77 13.02
C LEU A 325 30.22 2.04 14.49
N ALA A 326 30.58 3.27 14.82
CA ALA A 326 30.88 3.71 16.18
C ALA A 326 29.64 3.65 17.08
N ASP A 327 28.48 4.04 16.55
CA ASP A 327 27.21 3.99 17.25
C ASP A 327 26.86 2.57 17.66
N ALA A 328 27.12 1.58 16.81
CA ALA A 328 26.88 0.17 17.11
C ALA A 328 27.70 -0.32 18.31
N ILE A 329 28.98 0.07 18.37
CA ILE A 329 29.90 -0.35 19.42
C ILE A 329 29.57 0.35 20.75
N THR A 330 29.27 1.65 20.68
CA THR A 330 28.89 2.42 21.88
C THR A 330 27.54 1.98 22.43
N ALA A 331 26.57 1.67 21.58
CA ALA A 331 25.29 1.10 21.99
C ALA A 331 25.43 -0.25 22.68
N GLU A 332 26.31 -1.14 22.15
CA GLU A 332 26.55 -2.46 22.76
C GLU A 332 27.22 -2.33 24.14
N ALA A 333 28.17 -1.41 24.29
CA ALA A 333 28.78 -1.07 25.59
C ALA A 333 27.77 -0.49 26.58
N GLY A 334 26.81 0.33 26.08
CA GLY A 334 25.70 0.89 26.86
C GLY A 334 24.77 -0.21 27.39
N LYS A 335 24.40 -1.22 26.58
CA LYS A 335 23.63 -2.41 27.02
C LYS A 335 24.35 -3.17 28.13
N ALA A 336 25.68 -3.29 28.01
CA ALA A 336 26.51 -3.93 29.02
C ALA A 336 26.80 -3.02 30.26
N LYS A 337 26.28 -1.78 30.26
CA LYS A 337 26.47 -0.78 31.32
C LYS A 337 27.96 -0.52 31.67
N LEU A 338 28.83 -0.55 30.67
CA LEU A 338 30.26 -0.37 30.86
C LEU A 338 30.61 1.10 31.06
N PRO A 339 31.38 1.46 32.12
CA PRO A 339 31.89 2.81 32.29
C PRO A 339 32.98 3.09 31.25
N LEU A 340 32.80 4.11 30.40
CA LEU A 340 33.77 4.47 29.38
C LEU A 340 34.90 5.30 29.99
N SER A 341 36.14 5.07 29.54
CA SER A 341 37.33 5.81 29.94
C SER A 341 37.51 7.06 29.08
N PRO A 342 38.10 8.15 29.62
CA PRO A 342 38.49 9.33 28.83
C PRO A 342 39.55 8.92 27.78
N VAL A 343 39.51 9.59 26.63
CA VAL A 343 40.45 9.39 25.53
C VAL A 343 41.26 10.68 25.32
N GLU A 344 42.56 10.55 25.30
CA GLU A 344 43.52 11.61 25.01
C GLU A 344 44.14 11.40 23.62
N ASP A 345 44.72 12.44 23.02
CA ASP A 345 45.43 12.42 21.75
C ASP A 345 44.61 11.74 20.59
N PHE A 346 43.29 11.96 20.55
CA PHE A 346 42.42 11.36 19.54
C PHE A 346 42.76 11.89 18.14
N GLN A 347 42.97 10.97 17.20
CA GLN A 347 43.20 11.27 15.78
C GLN A 347 42.43 10.29 14.90
N GLN A 348 41.77 10.82 13.89
CA GLN A 348 41.14 10.03 12.86
C GLN A 348 42.07 9.94 11.62
N ILE A 349 42.34 8.72 11.17
CA ILE A 349 43.14 8.45 9.97
C ILE A 349 42.17 8.06 8.83
N PRO A 350 41.96 8.93 7.83
CA PRO A 350 41.01 8.69 6.76
C PRO A 350 41.23 7.34 6.04
N GLY A 351 40.17 6.55 5.91
CA GLY A 351 40.16 5.24 5.25
C GLY A 351 40.89 4.12 6.01
N GLN A 352 41.37 4.36 7.23
CA GLN A 352 42.06 3.34 8.05
C GLN A 352 41.39 3.11 9.39
N GLY A 353 41.12 4.17 10.16
CA GLY A 353 40.52 4.06 11.49
C GLY A 353 40.86 5.23 12.40
N ILE A 354 40.91 4.99 13.72
CA ILE A 354 41.16 5.99 14.77
C ILE A 354 42.25 5.54 15.72
N VAL A 355 42.97 6.53 16.27
CA VAL A 355 44.07 6.38 17.27
C VAL A 355 43.72 7.24 18.45
N GLY A 356 44.04 6.79 19.66
CA GLY A 356 43.92 7.59 20.88
C GLY A 356 44.60 6.92 22.05
N ARG A 357 44.77 7.65 23.16
CA ARG A 357 45.24 7.08 24.42
C ARG A 357 44.08 6.82 25.35
N VAL A 358 44.01 5.59 25.84
CA VAL A 358 43.02 5.17 26.84
C VAL A 358 43.79 4.65 28.05
N ASP A 359 43.52 5.20 29.23
CA ASP A 359 44.24 4.89 30.47
C ASP A 359 45.77 4.99 30.31
N GLY A 360 46.25 5.99 29.56
CA GLY A 360 47.68 6.30 29.33
C GLY A 360 48.36 5.45 28.26
N GLU A 361 47.69 4.41 27.70
CA GLU A 361 48.24 3.54 26.67
C GLU A 361 47.69 3.87 25.29
N MET A 362 48.55 3.76 24.25
CA MET A 362 48.13 3.98 22.88
C MET A 362 47.22 2.83 22.42
N CYS A 363 46.04 3.20 21.92
CA CYS A 363 45.05 2.30 21.38
C CYS A 363 44.74 2.64 19.93
N LEU A 364 44.52 1.62 19.13
CA LEU A 364 44.17 1.68 17.70
C LEU A 364 42.84 0.98 17.47
N ALA A 365 41.97 1.59 16.68
CA ALA A 365 40.76 0.96 16.19
C ALA A 365 40.64 1.18 14.69
N GLY A 366 40.57 0.12 13.88
CA GLY A 366 40.50 0.29 12.43
C GLY A 366 40.49 -1.00 11.63
N ASN A 367 40.68 -0.83 10.32
CA ASN A 367 40.69 -1.94 9.37
C ASN A 367 42.05 -2.65 9.33
N ARG A 368 42.16 -3.68 8.49
CA ARG A 368 43.38 -4.47 8.30
C ARG A 368 44.58 -3.59 7.89
N ARG A 369 44.39 -2.60 7.01
CA ARG A 369 45.46 -1.69 6.55
C ARG A 369 46.09 -0.90 7.70
N MET A 370 45.28 -0.49 8.67
CA MET A 370 45.76 0.21 9.85
C MET A 370 46.65 -0.69 10.73
N MET A 371 46.25 -1.95 10.89
CA MET A 371 47.05 -2.91 11.65
C MET A 371 48.40 -3.17 10.99
N ASP A 372 48.40 -3.36 9.67
CA ASP A 372 49.62 -3.56 8.87
C ASP A 372 50.54 -2.32 8.91
N ALA A 373 50.00 -1.09 8.83
CA ALA A 373 50.75 0.14 8.89
C ALA A 373 51.46 0.37 10.26
N HIS A 374 50.89 -0.18 11.34
CA HIS A 374 51.47 -0.10 12.70
C HIS A 374 52.21 -1.38 13.10
N ASN A 375 52.47 -2.29 12.15
CA ASN A 375 53.15 -3.57 12.40
C ASN A 375 52.47 -4.45 13.47
N ILE A 376 51.16 -4.35 13.59
CA ILE A 376 50.39 -5.18 14.54
C ILE A 376 50.25 -6.58 13.96
N THR A 377 50.81 -7.54 14.64
CA THR A 377 50.70 -8.96 14.31
C THR A 377 49.62 -9.61 15.18
N GLY A 378 48.82 -10.51 14.60
CA GLY A 378 47.71 -11.15 15.32
C GLY A 378 47.18 -12.41 14.65
N GLY A 379 48.06 -13.13 13.95
CA GLY A 379 47.90 -14.48 13.35
C GLY A 379 46.47 -14.97 13.12
N GLN A 380 45.89 -15.58 14.13
CA GLN A 380 44.56 -16.19 14.07
C GLN A 380 43.43 -15.16 14.06
N LEU A 381 43.49 -14.09 14.88
CA LEU A 381 42.45 -13.07 14.95
C LEU A 381 42.32 -12.27 13.64
N LEU A 382 43.45 -11.98 12.98
CA LEU A 382 43.42 -11.32 11.68
C LEU A 382 42.73 -12.19 10.61
N ARG A 383 42.98 -13.51 10.61
CA ARG A 383 42.29 -14.47 9.71
C ARG A 383 40.80 -14.59 10.05
N SER A 384 40.47 -14.60 11.35
CA SER A 384 39.05 -14.61 11.77
C SER A 384 38.31 -13.37 11.28
N GLY A 385 38.94 -12.18 11.29
CA GLY A 385 38.39 -10.97 10.71
C GLY A 385 38.13 -11.10 9.19
N GLU A 386 39.05 -11.74 8.46
CA GLU A 386 38.83 -12.03 7.03
C GLU A 386 37.66 -12.99 6.77
N THR A 387 37.48 -13.98 7.67
CA THR A 387 36.32 -14.88 7.60
C THR A 387 35.01 -14.11 7.86
N LEU A 388 34.97 -13.27 8.90
CA LEU A 388 33.81 -12.41 9.18
C LEU A 388 33.51 -11.45 8.01
N ALA A 389 34.53 -10.89 7.37
CA ALA A 389 34.36 -10.10 6.16
C ALA A 389 33.76 -10.92 4.99
N ALA A 390 34.16 -12.19 4.84
CA ALA A 390 33.58 -13.08 3.84
C ALA A 390 32.11 -13.46 4.14
N GLU A 391 31.68 -13.35 5.40
CA GLU A 391 30.28 -13.51 5.84
C GLU A 391 29.45 -12.23 5.65
N GLY A 392 30.04 -11.15 5.08
CA GLY A 392 29.33 -9.88 4.85
C GLY A 392 29.33 -8.92 6.04
N LYS A 393 30.14 -9.20 7.07
CA LYS A 393 30.29 -8.34 8.23
C LYS A 393 31.46 -7.38 8.05
N THR A 394 31.48 -6.28 8.78
CA THR A 394 32.60 -5.33 8.80
C THR A 394 33.45 -5.55 10.05
N PRO A 395 34.63 -6.21 9.92
CA PRO A 395 35.51 -6.41 11.07
C PRO A 395 36.31 -5.15 11.36
N LEU A 396 36.28 -4.71 12.61
CA LEU A 396 37.13 -3.65 13.17
C LEU A 396 38.13 -4.31 14.13
N PHE A 397 39.41 -4.04 13.90
CA PHE A 397 40.52 -4.56 14.70
C PHE A 397 40.90 -3.56 15.77
N PHE A 398 41.11 -4.03 16.97
CA PHE A 398 41.47 -3.22 18.13
C PHE A 398 42.82 -3.67 18.68
N ALA A 399 43.75 -2.70 18.83
CA ALA A 399 45.05 -2.98 19.39
C ALA A 399 45.38 -1.99 20.54
N ARG A 400 46.13 -2.45 21.54
CA ARG A 400 46.58 -1.66 22.69
C ARG A 400 48.06 -1.93 22.91
N ALA A 401 48.85 -0.87 23.16
CA ALA A 401 50.28 -0.95 23.38
C ALA A 401 51.03 -1.84 22.37
N GLY A 402 50.68 -1.74 21.08
CA GLY A 402 51.30 -2.51 19.99
C GLY A 402 50.88 -3.96 19.86
N LYS A 403 49.89 -4.44 20.64
CA LYS A 403 49.36 -5.82 20.57
C LYS A 403 47.91 -5.81 20.17
N LEU A 404 47.55 -6.74 19.27
CA LEU A 404 46.15 -6.94 18.88
C LEU A 404 45.35 -7.47 20.10
N MET A 405 44.29 -6.79 20.48
CA MET A 405 43.38 -7.22 21.56
C MET A 405 42.27 -8.12 21.05
N GLY A 406 41.72 -7.79 19.89
CA GLY A 406 40.63 -8.52 19.32
C GLY A 406 40.00 -7.87 18.09
N VAL A 407 38.91 -8.45 17.66
CA VAL A 407 38.11 -8.02 16.51
C VAL A 407 36.65 -7.87 16.95
N ILE A 408 36.03 -6.76 16.63
CA ILE A 408 34.60 -6.55 16.76
C ILE A 408 34.01 -6.47 15.35
N ALA A 409 33.10 -7.35 15.02
CA ALA A 409 32.39 -7.29 13.75
C ALA A 409 31.05 -6.57 13.92
N VAL A 410 30.78 -5.69 12.98
CA VAL A 410 29.54 -4.92 12.91
C VAL A 410 28.87 -5.25 11.59
N ALA A 411 27.59 -5.48 11.60
CA ALA A 411 26.81 -5.70 10.38
C ALA A 411 25.41 -5.11 10.50
N ASP A 412 24.84 -4.76 9.36
CA ASP A 412 23.43 -4.46 9.24
C ASP A 412 22.68 -5.80 9.09
N VAL A 413 21.93 -6.16 10.11
CA VAL A 413 21.35 -7.51 10.26
C VAL A 413 20.08 -7.63 9.40
N VAL A 414 19.94 -8.77 8.74
CA VAL A 414 18.72 -9.13 7.99
C VAL A 414 17.52 -9.17 8.96
N LYS A 415 16.39 -8.57 8.54
CA LYS A 415 15.14 -8.65 9.32
C LYS A 415 14.66 -10.11 9.40
N PRO A 416 14.08 -10.52 10.52
CA PRO A 416 13.66 -11.93 10.74
C PRO A 416 12.70 -12.45 9.67
N THR A 417 11.85 -11.59 9.13
CA THR A 417 10.81 -11.92 8.15
C THR A 417 11.25 -11.84 6.70
N SER A 418 12.45 -11.29 6.40
CA SER A 418 12.89 -11.02 5.01
C SER A 418 12.99 -12.28 4.16
N ALA A 419 13.56 -13.37 4.68
CA ALA A 419 13.67 -14.62 3.94
C ALA A 419 12.29 -15.22 3.62
N GLN A 420 11.35 -15.18 4.57
CA GLN A 420 9.98 -15.63 4.37
C GLN A 420 9.27 -14.77 3.30
N ALA A 421 9.40 -13.45 3.38
CA ALA A 421 8.80 -12.53 2.41
C ALA A 421 9.30 -12.79 0.98
N ILE A 422 10.60 -13.01 0.82
CA ILE A 422 11.21 -13.33 -0.47
C ILE A 422 10.69 -14.66 -1.00
N GLN A 423 10.58 -15.67 -0.14
CA GLN A 423 10.00 -16.96 -0.51
C GLN A 423 8.53 -16.84 -0.93
N GLU A 424 7.72 -16.02 -0.25
CA GLU A 424 6.34 -15.77 -0.62
C GLU A 424 6.23 -15.07 -1.99
N LEU A 425 7.09 -14.07 -2.26
CA LEU A 425 7.14 -13.38 -3.56
C LEU A 425 7.52 -14.35 -4.68
N SER A 426 8.55 -15.17 -4.48
CA SER A 426 8.95 -16.22 -5.46
C SER A 426 7.83 -17.26 -5.65
N GLY A 427 7.09 -17.61 -4.58
CA GLY A 427 5.90 -18.48 -4.65
C GLY A 427 4.73 -17.89 -5.45
N LEU A 428 4.67 -16.57 -5.60
CA LEU A 428 3.72 -15.86 -6.47
C LEU A 428 4.18 -15.80 -7.94
N GLY A 429 5.34 -16.39 -8.28
CA GLY A 429 5.95 -16.36 -9.61
C GLY A 429 6.67 -15.04 -9.93
N ILE A 430 7.11 -14.29 -8.92
CA ILE A 430 7.76 -12.99 -9.03
C ILE A 430 9.27 -13.17 -8.85
N GLU A 431 10.06 -12.66 -9.79
CA GLU A 431 11.53 -12.59 -9.67
C GLU A 431 11.91 -11.55 -8.62
N VAL A 432 12.75 -11.91 -7.65
CA VAL A 432 13.22 -10.99 -6.60
C VAL A 432 14.68 -10.61 -6.84
N VAL A 433 14.93 -9.32 -7.00
CA VAL A 433 16.25 -8.74 -7.27
C VAL A 433 16.65 -7.85 -6.10
N MET A 434 17.84 -8.04 -5.54
CA MET A 434 18.40 -7.13 -4.54
C MET A 434 19.33 -6.11 -5.18
N LEU A 435 19.13 -4.82 -4.88
CA LEU A 435 20.06 -3.73 -5.19
C LEU A 435 20.84 -3.34 -3.94
N THR A 436 22.15 -3.13 -4.07
CA THR A 436 22.97 -2.66 -2.96
C THR A 436 24.21 -1.91 -3.43
N GLY A 437 24.64 -0.91 -2.66
CA GLY A 437 25.93 -0.26 -2.82
C GLY A 437 27.12 -1.07 -2.29
N ASP A 438 26.86 -2.17 -1.59
CA ASP A 438 27.92 -3.03 -1.05
C ASP A 438 28.71 -3.72 -2.14
N ASN A 439 29.91 -4.19 -1.79
CA ASN A 439 30.73 -5.01 -2.65
C ASN A 439 30.08 -6.37 -2.95
N ALA A 440 30.48 -6.99 -4.05
CA ALA A 440 29.89 -8.25 -4.53
C ALA A 440 29.96 -9.41 -3.51
N LYS A 441 30.98 -9.47 -2.65
CA LYS A 441 31.11 -10.54 -1.64
C LYS A 441 30.05 -10.42 -0.55
N THR A 442 29.89 -9.22 0.01
CA THR A 442 28.86 -8.92 1.02
C THR A 442 27.46 -9.17 0.44
N ALA A 443 27.22 -8.69 -0.77
CA ALA A 443 25.94 -8.85 -1.46
C ALA A 443 25.59 -10.34 -1.70
N GLN A 444 26.55 -11.17 -2.09
CA GLN A 444 26.36 -12.62 -2.25
C GLN A 444 26.15 -13.35 -0.92
N ALA A 445 26.74 -12.86 0.19
CA ALA A 445 26.50 -13.43 1.51
C ALA A 445 25.03 -13.23 1.93
N ILE A 446 24.50 -12.01 1.76
CA ILE A 446 23.09 -11.70 2.02
C ILE A 446 22.18 -12.49 1.07
N GLN A 447 22.50 -12.58 -0.22
CA GLN A 447 21.73 -13.39 -1.19
C GLN A 447 21.53 -14.82 -0.71
N ARG A 448 22.61 -15.48 -0.26
CA ARG A 448 22.53 -16.85 0.26
C ARG A 448 21.70 -16.97 1.51
N GLN A 449 21.69 -15.93 2.36
CA GLN A 449 20.95 -15.92 3.61
C GLN A 449 19.44 -15.73 3.38
N VAL A 450 19.03 -14.89 2.43
CA VAL A 450 17.62 -14.53 2.24
C VAL A 450 16.97 -15.18 1.03
N GLY A 451 17.76 -15.72 0.09
CA GLY A 451 17.28 -16.49 -1.05
C GLY A 451 16.76 -15.64 -2.23
N VAL A 452 17.25 -14.39 -2.41
CA VAL A 452 16.89 -13.59 -3.60
C VAL A 452 17.45 -14.22 -4.88
N ASP A 453 16.70 -14.13 -5.99
CA ASP A 453 17.06 -14.75 -7.26
C ASP A 453 18.32 -14.11 -7.89
N ARG A 454 18.41 -12.78 -7.81
CA ARG A 454 19.51 -12.02 -8.39
C ARG A 454 19.95 -10.87 -7.50
N VAL A 455 21.24 -10.54 -7.59
CA VAL A 455 21.86 -9.40 -6.90
C VAL A 455 22.55 -8.50 -7.89
N VAL A 456 22.38 -7.20 -7.72
CA VAL A 456 23.15 -6.15 -8.39
C VAL A 456 23.87 -5.36 -7.29
N ALA A 457 25.18 -5.56 -7.22
CA ALA A 457 26.07 -4.97 -6.22
C ALA A 457 26.76 -3.70 -6.76
N GLU A 458 27.39 -2.93 -5.88
CA GLU A 458 28.18 -1.73 -6.21
C GLU A 458 27.37 -0.65 -6.96
N VAL A 459 26.07 -0.55 -6.68
CA VAL A 459 25.16 0.41 -7.30
C VAL A 459 25.13 1.70 -6.47
N PHE A 460 25.55 2.81 -7.09
CA PHE A 460 25.42 4.11 -6.46
C PHE A 460 23.94 4.58 -6.40
N PRO A 461 23.55 5.41 -5.44
CA PRO A 461 22.17 5.88 -5.31
C PRO A 461 21.59 6.46 -6.60
N GLN A 462 22.38 7.26 -7.34
CA GLN A 462 21.98 7.87 -8.61
C GLN A 462 21.83 6.85 -9.77
N ASP A 463 22.37 5.65 -9.64
CA ASP A 463 22.32 4.62 -10.67
C ASP A 463 21.22 3.59 -10.44
N LYS A 464 20.56 3.59 -9.27
CA LYS A 464 19.44 2.70 -8.97
C LYS A 464 18.30 2.85 -9.98
N GLU A 465 17.99 4.08 -10.40
CA GLU A 465 16.96 4.36 -11.41
C GLU A 465 17.31 3.71 -12.75
N LYS A 466 18.59 3.70 -13.14
CA LYS A 466 19.05 3.09 -14.39
C LYS A 466 18.83 1.57 -14.41
N GLU A 467 19.03 0.89 -13.27
CA GLU A 467 18.78 -0.55 -13.17
C GLU A 467 17.27 -0.87 -13.27
N ILE A 468 16.41 -0.05 -12.68
CA ILE A 468 14.95 -0.18 -12.87
C ILE A 468 14.61 -0.03 -14.36
N ARG A 469 15.10 1.02 -15.02
CA ARG A 469 14.88 1.25 -16.45
C ARG A 469 15.35 0.07 -17.30
N ARG A 470 16.53 -0.48 -17.01
CA ARG A 470 17.08 -1.64 -17.73
C ARG A 470 16.17 -2.87 -17.62
N LEU A 471 15.59 -3.11 -16.45
CA LEU A 471 14.63 -4.19 -16.27
C LEU A 471 13.35 -3.94 -17.07
N GLN A 472 12.80 -2.72 -17.02
CA GLN A 472 11.64 -2.32 -17.81
C GLN A 472 11.88 -2.44 -19.32
N ASP A 473 13.05 -2.02 -19.81
CA ASP A 473 13.44 -2.13 -21.22
C ASP A 473 13.57 -3.61 -21.68
N SER A 474 13.81 -4.54 -20.74
CA SER A 474 13.74 -5.98 -21.02
C SER A 474 12.32 -6.56 -21.04
N GLY A 475 11.30 -5.72 -20.90
CA GLY A 475 9.88 -6.10 -20.90
C GLY A 475 9.31 -6.51 -19.54
N LYS A 476 10.06 -6.32 -18.45
CA LYS A 476 9.63 -6.64 -17.10
C LYS A 476 8.70 -5.56 -16.54
N LYS A 477 7.74 -6.00 -15.71
CA LYS A 477 6.90 -5.14 -14.88
C LYS A 477 7.48 -5.07 -13.47
N VAL A 478 8.06 -3.93 -13.13
CA VAL A 478 8.95 -3.77 -11.98
C VAL A 478 8.27 -3.03 -10.84
N ALA A 479 8.26 -3.63 -9.64
CA ALA A 479 8.06 -2.91 -8.40
C ALA A 479 9.42 -2.62 -7.75
N MET A 480 9.65 -1.39 -7.31
CA MET A 480 10.80 -1.02 -6.47
C MET A 480 10.34 -0.87 -5.03
N VAL A 481 11.08 -1.50 -4.10
CA VAL A 481 10.84 -1.40 -2.66
C VAL A 481 12.05 -0.77 -1.99
N GLY A 482 11.83 0.30 -1.23
CA GLY A 482 12.89 1.02 -0.52
C GLY A 482 12.37 1.86 0.63
N ASP A 483 13.27 2.50 1.39
CA ASP A 483 12.93 3.36 2.53
C ASP A 483 12.55 4.80 2.12
N GLY A 484 12.74 5.17 0.88
CA GLY A 484 12.27 6.39 0.23
C GLY A 484 13.26 7.55 0.20
N ILE A 485 14.27 7.63 1.06
CA ILE A 485 15.20 8.78 1.08
C ILE A 485 16.19 8.70 -0.08
N ASN A 486 16.90 7.60 -0.19
CA ASN A 486 17.92 7.38 -1.21
C ASN A 486 17.35 6.74 -2.49
N ASP A 487 16.16 6.17 -2.40
CA ASP A 487 15.52 5.38 -3.45
C ASP A 487 14.45 6.15 -4.22
N ALA A 488 14.12 7.39 -3.81
CA ALA A 488 13.05 8.19 -4.40
C ALA A 488 13.06 8.22 -5.95
N PRO A 489 14.20 8.41 -6.64
CA PRO A 489 14.22 8.36 -8.10
C PRO A 489 13.89 6.97 -8.67
N ALA A 490 14.31 5.90 -8.00
CA ALA A 490 14.05 4.53 -8.41
C ALA A 490 12.59 4.12 -8.12
N LEU A 491 12.03 4.55 -6.98
CA LEU A 491 10.62 4.38 -6.62
C LEU A 491 9.71 5.06 -7.66
N ALA A 492 9.99 6.33 -7.97
CA ALA A 492 9.21 7.09 -8.96
C ALA A 492 9.34 6.53 -10.39
N ARG A 493 10.45 5.85 -10.71
CA ARG A 493 10.69 5.26 -12.03
C ARG A 493 10.00 3.93 -12.22
N ALA A 494 9.87 3.13 -11.18
CA ALA A 494 9.28 1.79 -11.25
C ALA A 494 7.84 1.82 -11.77
N ASP A 495 7.31 0.68 -12.25
CA ASP A 495 5.88 0.57 -12.57
C ASP A 495 5.02 0.72 -11.30
N VAL A 496 5.56 0.30 -10.16
CA VAL A 496 5.00 0.55 -8.82
C VAL A 496 6.13 0.82 -7.84
N GLY A 497 6.17 2.00 -7.25
CA GLY A 497 7.04 2.32 -6.13
C GLY A 497 6.38 1.92 -4.81
N ILE A 498 7.09 1.19 -3.95
CA ILE A 498 6.61 0.74 -2.64
C ILE A 498 7.58 1.26 -1.58
N ALA A 499 7.15 2.20 -0.76
CA ALA A 499 7.92 2.66 0.40
C ALA A 499 7.63 1.79 1.61
N ILE A 500 8.69 1.40 2.34
CA ILE A 500 8.60 0.57 3.54
C ILE A 500 9.00 1.37 4.78
N GLY A 501 8.16 1.29 5.83
CA GLY A 501 8.35 2.05 7.06
C GLY A 501 7.94 3.52 6.90
N ALA A 502 6.83 3.91 7.47
CA ALA A 502 6.28 5.27 7.38
C ALA A 502 7.09 6.28 8.21
N GLY A 503 8.36 6.51 7.83
CA GLY A 503 9.25 7.39 8.58
C GLY A 503 9.54 8.73 7.94
N THR A 504 9.37 8.90 6.63
CA THR A 504 9.78 10.14 5.94
C THR A 504 8.73 10.62 4.96
N ASP A 505 8.48 11.93 4.97
CA ASP A 505 7.57 12.59 4.03
C ASP A 505 7.99 12.30 2.56
N VAL A 506 9.30 12.17 2.31
CA VAL A 506 9.88 11.84 1.00
C VAL A 506 9.44 10.45 0.51
N ALA A 507 9.39 9.46 1.41
CA ALA A 507 8.92 8.11 1.07
C ALA A 507 7.43 8.12 0.69
N ILE A 508 6.63 8.84 1.50
CA ILE A 508 5.20 9.01 1.23
C ILE A 508 5.00 9.71 -0.13
N GLU A 509 5.80 10.72 -0.46
CA GLU A 509 5.64 11.50 -1.70
C GLU A 509 6.03 10.72 -2.96
N SER A 510 7.07 9.90 -2.89
CA SER A 510 7.71 9.26 -4.06
C SER A 510 7.11 7.90 -4.45
N ALA A 511 6.45 7.20 -3.52
CA ALA A 511 5.94 5.86 -3.74
C ALA A 511 4.45 5.85 -4.13
N ASP A 512 4.01 4.80 -4.81
CA ASP A 512 2.60 4.51 -5.14
C ASP A 512 1.88 3.76 -4.03
N ILE A 513 2.63 2.94 -3.28
CA ILE A 513 2.14 2.18 -2.12
C ILE A 513 3.07 2.48 -0.95
N VAL A 514 2.50 2.77 0.21
CA VAL A 514 3.23 3.02 1.45
C VAL A 514 2.88 1.94 2.46
N LEU A 515 3.88 1.25 2.97
CA LEU A 515 3.75 0.25 4.03
C LEU A 515 4.11 0.91 5.36
N MET A 516 3.14 0.97 6.26
CA MET A 516 3.32 1.61 7.57
C MET A 516 4.30 0.86 8.45
N LYS A 517 4.34 -0.46 8.31
CA LYS A 517 5.33 -1.31 8.99
C LYS A 517 6.63 -1.38 8.20
N SER A 518 7.71 -1.58 8.92
CA SER A 518 9.01 -1.90 8.32
C SER A 518 9.17 -3.41 8.09
N ASP A 519 8.10 -4.09 7.62
CA ASP A 519 8.07 -5.53 7.38
C ASP A 519 7.91 -5.86 5.89
N LEU A 520 8.82 -6.66 5.36
CA LEU A 520 8.84 -7.04 3.94
C LEU A 520 7.65 -7.96 3.56
N LEU A 521 7.03 -8.65 4.53
CA LEU A 521 5.83 -9.46 4.31
C LEU A 521 4.65 -8.63 3.79
N ASP A 522 4.59 -7.35 4.16
CA ASP A 522 3.52 -6.47 3.67
C ASP A 522 3.63 -6.18 2.17
N VAL A 523 4.80 -6.35 1.55
CA VAL A 523 4.98 -6.26 0.08
C VAL A 523 4.23 -7.41 -0.60
N SER A 524 4.43 -8.65 -0.13
CA SER A 524 3.71 -9.82 -0.67
C SER A 524 2.20 -9.67 -0.46
N THR A 525 1.78 -9.17 0.70
CA THR A 525 0.38 -8.91 1.05
C THR A 525 -0.24 -7.83 0.14
N ALA A 526 0.47 -6.73 -0.14
CA ALA A 526 0.00 -5.67 -1.03
C ALA A 526 -0.24 -6.18 -2.46
N ILE A 527 0.68 -6.99 -2.99
CA ILE A 527 0.54 -7.59 -4.32
C ILE A 527 -0.60 -8.62 -4.35
N GLN A 528 -0.75 -9.44 -3.32
CA GLN A 528 -1.86 -10.39 -3.20
C GLN A 528 -3.21 -9.69 -3.11
N LEU A 529 -3.30 -8.60 -2.33
CA LEU A 529 -4.49 -7.76 -2.23
C LEU A 529 -4.87 -7.20 -3.60
N SER A 530 -3.90 -6.65 -4.33
CA SER A 530 -4.09 -6.16 -5.69
C SER A 530 -4.61 -7.25 -6.61
N LYS A 531 -3.96 -8.43 -6.64
CA LYS A 531 -4.40 -9.59 -7.44
C LYS A 531 -5.84 -10.02 -7.09
N ALA A 532 -6.21 -10.01 -5.81
CA ALA A 532 -7.56 -10.37 -5.36
C ALA A 532 -8.61 -9.35 -5.81
N VAL A 533 -8.32 -8.05 -5.67
CA VAL A 533 -9.23 -6.96 -6.10
C VAL A 533 -9.45 -7.01 -7.61
N ILE A 534 -8.39 -7.12 -8.40
CA ILE A 534 -8.50 -7.17 -9.86
C ILE A 534 -9.23 -8.45 -10.33
N ARG A 535 -9.00 -9.58 -9.67
CA ARG A 535 -9.76 -10.82 -9.94
C ARG A 535 -11.25 -10.61 -9.68
N ASN A 536 -11.61 -9.98 -8.56
CA ASN A 536 -12.99 -9.65 -8.23
C ASN A 536 -13.61 -8.73 -9.27
N ILE A 537 -12.91 -7.68 -9.70
CA ILE A 537 -13.38 -6.78 -10.77
C ILE A 537 -13.62 -7.57 -12.07
N LYS A 538 -12.66 -8.40 -12.50
CA LYS A 538 -12.81 -9.22 -13.72
C LYS A 538 -14.00 -10.19 -13.64
N GLN A 539 -14.23 -10.81 -12.48
CA GLN A 539 -15.38 -11.68 -12.26
C GLN A 539 -16.71 -10.91 -12.33
N ASN A 540 -16.77 -9.75 -11.68
CA ASN A 540 -17.97 -8.90 -11.71
C ASN A 540 -18.28 -8.42 -13.12
N LEU A 541 -17.27 -8.01 -13.89
CA LEU A 541 -17.41 -7.62 -15.29
C LEU A 541 -17.88 -8.81 -16.15
N PHE A 542 -17.30 -10.00 -15.96
CA PHE A 542 -17.73 -11.21 -16.69
C PHE A 542 -19.22 -11.49 -16.45
N TRP A 543 -19.67 -11.49 -15.20
CA TRP A 543 -21.08 -11.73 -14.89
C TRP A 543 -21.99 -10.62 -15.41
N ALA A 544 -21.54 -9.36 -15.38
CA ALA A 544 -22.27 -8.21 -15.91
C ALA A 544 -22.50 -8.27 -17.43
N PHE A 545 -21.67 -9.00 -18.17
CA PHE A 545 -21.84 -9.16 -19.62
C PHE A 545 -22.52 -10.47 -20.01
N ILE A 546 -22.23 -11.58 -19.33
CA ILE A 546 -22.70 -12.90 -19.74
C ILE A 546 -24.23 -13.01 -19.74
N TYR A 547 -24.89 -12.41 -18.71
CA TYR A 547 -26.36 -12.45 -18.68
C TYR A 547 -26.98 -11.64 -19.82
N ASN A 548 -26.34 -10.53 -20.24
CA ASN A 548 -26.79 -9.74 -21.39
C ASN A 548 -26.61 -10.53 -22.70
N ILE A 549 -25.47 -11.23 -22.87
CA ILE A 549 -25.21 -12.06 -24.06
C ILE A 549 -26.26 -13.16 -24.20
N ILE A 550 -26.72 -13.74 -23.09
CA ILE A 550 -27.76 -14.76 -23.07
C ILE A 550 -29.16 -14.13 -23.19
N GLY A 551 -29.41 -13.04 -22.47
CA GLY A 551 -30.71 -12.40 -22.38
C GLY A 551 -31.14 -11.68 -23.65
N ILE A 552 -30.23 -11.01 -24.36
CA ILE A 552 -30.55 -10.24 -25.58
C ILE A 552 -31.15 -11.12 -26.67
N PRO A 553 -30.59 -12.30 -27.05
CA PRO A 553 -31.21 -13.18 -28.03
C PRO A 553 -32.60 -13.66 -27.61
N ILE A 554 -32.82 -13.97 -26.34
CA ILE A 554 -34.13 -14.40 -25.84
C ILE A 554 -35.14 -13.24 -25.93
N ALA A 555 -34.71 -12.03 -25.49
CA ALA A 555 -35.55 -10.84 -25.59
C ALA A 555 -35.85 -10.43 -27.05
N ALA A 556 -34.89 -10.62 -27.96
CA ALA A 556 -35.10 -10.41 -29.39
C ALA A 556 -36.05 -11.41 -30.04
N GLY A 557 -36.52 -12.43 -29.31
CA GLY A 557 -37.46 -13.40 -29.77
C GLY A 557 -36.86 -14.52 -30.63
N VAL A 558 -35.55 -14.75 -30.63
CA VAL A 558 -34.88 -15.78 -31.42
C VAL A 558 -35.48 -17.19 -31.17
N PHE A 559 -35.89 -17.44 -29.93
CA PHE A 559 -36.47 -18.72 -29.53
C PHE A 559 -38.00 -18.76 -29.59
N PHE A 560 -38.66 -17.65 -29.99
CA PHE A 560 -40.10 -17.55 -30.00
C PHE A 560 -40.74 -18.49 -31.06
N LEU A 561 -40.18 -18.52 -32.25
CA LEU A 561 -40.69 -19.37 -33.34
C LEU A 561 -40.56 -20.86 -33.05
N SER A 562 -39.52 -21.29 -32.35
CA SER A 562 -39.22 -22.70 -32.09
C SER A 562 -39.85 -23.23 -30.80
N PHE A 563 -39.90 -22.39 -29.76
CA PHE A 563 -40.27 -22.81 -28.40
C PHE A 563 -41.38 -21.96 -27.77
N GLY A 564 -41.85 -20.91 -28.43
CA GLY A 564 -42.82 -19.95 -27.88
C GLY A 564 -42.27 -19.07 -26.78
N TRP A 565 -40.96 -19.07 -26.56
CA TRP A 565 -40.32 -18.32 -25.48
C TRP A 565 -40.22 -16.83 -25.84
N LYS A 566 -40.98 -16.03 -25.13
CA LYS A 566 -40.92 -14.56 -25.18
C LYS A 566 -40.52 -14.06 -23.78
N LEU A 567 -39.45 -13.30 -23.68
CA LEU A 567 -39.18 -12.56 -22.47
C LEU A 567 -40.14 -11.37 -22.43
N ASN A 568 -41.01 -11.39 -21.43
CA ASN A 568 -41.81 -10.22 -21.11
C ASN A 568 -40.86 -9.19 -20.43
N PRO A 569 -40.95 -7.89 -20.74
CA PRO A 569 -40.18 -6.84 -20.04
C PRO A 569 -40.32 -6.84 -18.50
N MET A 570 -41.25 -7.63 -17.96
CA MET A 570 -41.52 -7.80 -16.52
C MET A 570 -40.69 -8.93 -15.85
N LEU A 571 -40.05 -9.80 -16.60
CA LEU A 571 -39.18 -10.90 -16.12
C LEU A 571 -37.70 -10.54 -16.25
#